data_5d6fe0ebb35e7ec5c0640aa6391d0ef8
#
_entry.id   5d6fe0ebb35e7ec5c0640aa6391d0ef8
#
_cell.length_a   1.000
_cell.length_b   1.000
_cell.length_c   1.000
_cell.angle_alpha   90.00
_cell.angle_beta   90.00
_cell.angle_gamma   90.00
#
_symmetry.space_group_name_H-M   'P 1'
#
loop_
_entity.id
_entity.type
_entity.pdbx_description
1 polymer ?
#
loop_
_entity_poly.entity_id
_entity_poly.type
_entity_poly.pdbx_seq_one_letter_code
_entity_poly.pdbx_strand_id
1 'polypeptide(L)'
;MKTEHILIIRFSAMGDVAMTVPVVYSLATQYPAVRITVLSRPFARPFFENLAPNVGFMEADIKNEYHGIKGLNALYRRLSAKHFTAIADLHSVLRSSYLRMRFNLDNFKVAHIDKHRKGKRQLTSQNDKKFVQQPTSFENYAEVLAKLGYPVKLDFTSIFGSEKGDLNLLPEMLWNKANTEVNRDIHSDEKPWIGLAPFAAHEGKIYPLPLMERVIQGVIHTYPQFGFFIHIS
;
A
#
# COMPACT_ATOMS: atom_id res chain seq x y z
N MET A 1 5.65 -18.70 -26.51
CA MET A 1 5.37 -18.86 -25.06
C MET A 1 4.24 -17.91 -24.65
N LYS A 2 3.25 -18.38 -23.90
CA LYS A 2 2.18 -17.51 -23.40
C LYS A 2 2.77 -16.67 -22.25
N THR A 3 2.78 -15.35 -22.39
CA THR A 3 3.30 -14.46 -21.35
C THR A 3 2.42 -14.57 -20.11
N GLU A 4 2.99 -14.88 -18.96
CA GLU A 4 2.27 -14.93 -17.70
C GLU A 4 1.89 -13.51 -17.25
N HIS A 5 0.65 -13.34 -16.78
CA HIS A 5 0.11 -12.05 -16.39
C HIS A 5 -0.72 -12.18 -15.11
N ILE A 6 -0.24 -11.60 -14.04
CA ILE A 6 -0.87 -11.67 -12.71
C ILE A 6 -1.68 -10.39 -12.46
N LEU A 7 -2.94 -10.56 -12.04
CA LEU A 7 -3.75 -9.48 -11.49
C LEU A 7 -3.67 -9.50 -9.96
N ILE A 8 -3.27 -8.40 -9.35
CA ILE A 8 -3.25 -8.20 -7.90
C ILE A 8 -4.36 -7.22 -7.52
N ILE A 9 -5.27 -7.61 -6.63
CA ILE A 9 -6.45 -6.81 -6.25
C ILE A 9 -6.35 -6.34 -4.81
N ARG A 10 -6.28 -4.99 -4.59
CA ARG A 10 -6.39 -4.36 -3.28
C ARG A 10 -6.96 -2.95 -3.37
N PHE A 11 -8.19 -2.72 -2.89
CA PHE A 11 -8.90 -1.44 -3.07
C PHE A 11 -8.72 -0.45 -1.90
N SER A 12 -8.43 -0.92 -0.69
CA SER A 12 -8.36 -0.11 0.53
C SER A 12 -7.76 -0.90 1.72
N ALA A 13 -7.42 -0.30 2.88
CA ALA A 13 -7.29 1.13 3.05
C ALA A 13 -5.93 1.61 2.49
N MET A 14 -5.63 2.93 2.52
CA MET A 14 -4.40 3.46 1.93
C MET A 14 -3.14 2.75 2.47
N GLY A 15 -2.99 2.65 3.79
CA GLY A 15 -1.85 1.97 4.41
C GLY A 15 -1.74 0.50 4.01
N ASP A 16 -2.87 -0.23 3.95
CA ASP A 16 -2.87 -1.62 3.50
C ASP A 16 -2.49 -1.77 2.02
N VAL A 17 -2.85 -0.80 1.17
CA VAL A 17 -2.42 -0.76 -0.23
C VAL A 17 -0.92 -0.48 -0.31
N ALA A 18 -0.42 0.49 0.43
CA ALA A 18 1.02 0.79 0.51
C ALA A 18 1.83 -0.42 0.98
N MET A 19 1.32 -1.20 1.95
CA MET A 19 1.96 -2.44 2.40
C MET A 19 2.02 -3.55 1.35
N THR A 20 1.31 -3.44 0.22
CA THR A 20 1.49 -4.39 -0.89
C THR A 20 2.71 -4.06 -1.76
N VAL A 21 3.21 -2.83 -1.73
CA VAL A 21 4.32 -2.36 -2.56
C VAL A 21 5.58 -3.22 -2.43
N PRO A 22 6.08 -3.52 -1.20
CA PRO A 22 7.25 -4.39 -1.04
C PRO A 22 7.08 -5.78 -1.66
N VAL A 23 5.87 -6.33 -1.56
CA VAL A 23 5.56 -7.68 -2.09
C VAL A 23 5.46 -7.65 -3.62
N VAL A 24 4.82 -6.62 -4.19
CA VAL A 24 4.73 -6.42 -5.64
C VAL A 24 6.11 -6.18 -6.25
N TYR A 25 6.94 -5.37 -5.62
CA TYR A 25 8.31 -5.11 -6.03
C TYR A 25 9.14 -6.41 -6.02
N SER A 26 9.09 -7.15 -4.92
CA SER A 26 9.82 -8.43 -4.80
C SER A 26 9.35 -9.46 -5.84
N LEU A 27 8.04 -9.51 -6.15
CA LEU A 27 7.52 -10.33 -7.23
C LEU A 27 8.07 -9.88 -8.58
N ALA A 28 8.06 -8.58 -8.85
CA ALA A 28 8.48 -8.02 -10.12
C ALA A 28 9.96 -8.28 -10.42
N THR A 29 10.81 -8.16 -9.40
CA THR A 29 12.26 -8.36 -9.51
C THR A 29 12.65 -9.83 -9.61
N GLN A 30 11.98 -10.73 -8.87
CA GLN A 30 12.26 -12.17 -8.88
C GLN A 30 11.65 -12.89 -10.09
N TYR A 31 10.61 -12.31 -10.69
CA TYR A 31 9.94 -12.87 -11.88
C TYR A 31 9.83 -11.82 -13.00
N PRO A 32 10.95 -11.37 -13.58
CA PRO A 32 10.98 -10.27 -14.56
C PRO A 32 10.21 -10.58 -15.86
N ALA A 33 10.03 -11.84 -16.20
CA ALA A 33 9.25 -12.27 -17.38
C ALA A 33 7.72 -12.27 -17.12
N VAL A 34 7.29 -12.12 -15.87
CA VAL A 34 5.86 -12.10 -15.50
C VAL A 34 5.35 -10.66 -15.53
N ARG A 35 4.30 -10.41 -16.29
CA ARG A 35 3.59 -9.14 -16.26
C ARG A 35 2.69 -9.06 -15.02
N ILE A 36 2.71 -7.93 -14.34
CA ILE A 36 1.93 -7.69 -13.13
C ILE A 36 1.02 -6.50 -13.36
N THR A 37 -0.26 -6.63 -13.03
CA THR A 37 -1.19 -5.50 -13.00
C THR A 37 -1.77 -5.39 -11.60
N VAL A 38 -1.60 -4.22 -10.97
CA VAL A 38 -2.23 -3.92 -9.69
C VAL A 38 -3.54 -3.19 -9.94
N LEU A 39 -4.65 -3.75 -9.45
CA LEU A 39 -5.97 -3.16 -9.49
C LEU A 39 -6.30 -2.53 -8.16
N SER A 40 -6.43 -1.22 -8.14
CA SER A 40 -6.78 -0.46 -6.94
C SER A 40 -7.62 0.77 -7.27
N ARG A 41 -7.92 1.57 -6.25
CA ARG A 41 -8.60 2.86 -6.43
C ARG A 41 -7.63 3.91 -6.96
N PRO A 42 -8.13 5.01 -7.57
CA PRO A 42 -7.27 6.02 -8.22
C PRO A 42 -6.16 6.58 -7.31
N PHE A 43 -6.43 6.79 -6.02
CA PHE A 43 -5.44 7.33 -5.07
C PHE A 43 -4.15 6.50 -4.96
N ALA A 44 -4.22 5.21 -5.32
CA ALA A 44 -3.09 4.30 -5.16
C ALA A 44 -2.10 4.34 -6.34
N ARG A 45 -2.41 5.04 -7.41
CA ARG A 45 -1.55 5.13 -8.60
C ARG A 45 -0.09 5.49 -8.27
N PRO A 46 0.20 6.51 -7.44
CA PRO A 46 1.58 6.90 -7.15
C PRO A 46 2.42 5.81 -6.45
N PHE A 47 1.78 4.83 -5.81
CA PHE A 47 2.51 3.73 -5.15
C PHE A 47 3.10 2.71 -6.13
N PHE A 48 2.53 2.62 -7.34
CA PHE A 48 2.88 1.58 -8.32
C PHE A 48 3.39 2.12 -9.64
N GLU A 49 3.19 3.42 -9.88
CA GLU A 49 3.72 4.08 -11.06
C GLU A 49 5.25 4.07 -11.01
N ASN A 50 5.87 3.52 -12.04
CA ASN A 50 7.33 3.34 -12.13
C ASN A 50 7.95 2.41 -11.05
N LEU A 51 7.17 1.58 -10.36
CA LEU A 51 7.70 0.67 -9.34
C LEU A 51 8.68 -0.37 -9.92
N ALA A 52 8.35 -0.94 -11.08
CA ALA A 52 9.22 -1.82 -11.87
C ALA A 52 8.73 -1.89 -13.32
N PRO A 53 9.60 -2.25 -14.30
CA PRO A 53 9.26 -2.25 -15.73
C PRO A 53 8.10 -3.19 -16.11
N ASN A 54 7.91 -4.28 -15.36
CA ASN A 54 6.87 -5.28 -15.58
C ASN A 54 5.62 -5.07 -14.71
N VAL A 55 5.55 -3.96 -13.94
CA VAL A 55 4.41 -3.58 -13.11
C VAL A 55 3.59 -2.50 -13.80
N GLY A 56 2.30 -2.77 -13.98
CA GLY A 56 1.32 -1.80 -14.44
C GLY A 56 0.24 -1.54 -13.39
N PHE A 57 -0.35 -0.35 -13.43
CA PHE A 57 -1.46 0.03 -12.57
C PHE A 57 -2.76 0.16 -13.35
N MET A 58 -3.83 -0.37 -12.79
CA MET A 58 -5.18 -0.22 -13.32
C MET A 58 -6.11 0.31 -12.22
N GLU A 59 -6.69 1.45 -12.48
CA GLU A 59 -7.63 2.04 -11.53
C GLU A 59 -9.05 1.51 -11.70
N ALA A 60 -9.75 1.40 -10.59
CA ALA A 60 -11.16 1.11 -10.54
C ALA A 60 -11.84 1.99 -9.49
N ASP A 61 -12.68 2.90 -9.93
CA ASP A 61 -13.54 3.67 -9.03
C ASP A 61 -14.75 2.83 -8.61
N ILE A 62 -14.53 2.02 -7.59
CA ILE A 62 -15.54 1.11 -7.01
C ILE A 62 -16.65 1.85 -6.23
N LYS A 63 -16.53 3.15 -6.04
CA LYS A 63 -17.56 3.97 -5.38
C LYS A 63 -18.58 4.55 -6.37
N ASN A 64 -18.11 4.91 -7.55
CA ASN A 64 -18.91 5.57 -8.58
C ASN A 64 -19.08 4.66 -9.81
N GLU A 65 -18.06 4.57 -10.67
CA GLU A 65 -18.12 3.87 -11.98
C GLU A 65 -18.48 2.38 -11.83
N TYR A 66 -17.85 1.69 -10.84
CA TYR A 66 -18.06 0.25 -10.62
C TYR A 66 -18.88 -0.03 -9.38
N HIS A 67 -19.87 0.84 -9.08
CA HIS A 67 -20.74 0.65 -7.94
C HIS A 67 -21.75 -0.50 -8.16
N GLY A 68 -22.02 -1.25 -7.10
CA GLY A 68 -23.00 -2.34 -7.09
C GLY A 68 -22.62 -3.52 -8.00
N ILE A 69 -23.53 -4.48 -8.14
CA ILE A 69 -23.31 -5.70 -8.92
C ILE A 69 -23.14 -5.40 -10.42
N LYS A 70 -23.92 -4.46 -10.96
CA LYS A 70 -23.81 -4.07 -12.37
C LYS A 70 -22.43 -3.48 -12.69
N GLY A 71 -21.95 -2.57 -11.82
CA GLY A 71 -20.62 -1.99 -11.96
C GLY A 71 -19.51 -3.04 -11.82
N LEU A 72 -19.60 -3.95 -10.85
CA LEU A 72 -18.65 -5.04 -10.69
C LEU A 72 -18.64 -6.00 -11.88
N ASN A 73 -19.79 -6.24 -12.53
CA ASN A 73 -19.82 -7.00 -13.78
C ASN A 73 -19.14 -6.27 -14.94
N ALA A 74 -19.30 -4.95 -15.03
CA ALA A 74 -18.60 -4.15 -16.04
C ALA A 74 -17.08 -4.20 -15.81
N LEU A 75 -16.64 -4.05 -14.55
CA LEU A 75 -15.23 -4.20 -14.17
C LEU A 75 -14.71 -5.60 -14.52
N TYR A 76 -15.45 -6.66 -14.18
CA TYR A 76 -15.07 -8.04 -14.51
C TYR A 76 -14.84 -8.20 -16.01
N ARG A 77 -15.76 -7.72 -16.87
CA ARG A 77 -15.61 -7.78 -18.35
C ARG A 77 -14.37 -7.04 -18.84
N ARG A 78 -14.09 -5.86 -18.26
CA ARG A 78 -12.88 -5.09 -18.56
C ARG A 78 -11.61 -5.86 -18.17
N LEU A 79 -11.63 -6.57 -17.04
CA LEU A 79 -10.51 -7.36 -16.54
C LEU A 79 -10.31 -8.63 -17.36
N SER A 80 -11.36 -9.39 -17.66
CA SER A 80 -11.27 -10.64 -18.42
C SER A 80 -10.70 -10.45 -19.84
N ALA A 81 -10.92 -9.27 -20.43
CA ALA A 81 -10.33 -8.90 -21.73
C ALA A 81 -8.79 -8.68 -21.68
N LYS A 82 -8.17 -8.68 -20.50
CA LYS A 82 -6.71 -8.45 -20.34
C LYS A 82 -5.88 -9.72 -20.33
N HIS A 83 -6.49 -10.88 -20.50
CA HIS A 83 -5.83 -12.18 -20.59
C HIS A 83 -4.90 -12.50 -19.40
N PHE A 84 -5.37 -12.26 -18.17
CA PHE A 84 -4.67 -12.66 -16.97
C PHE A 84 -4.53 -14.19 -16.91
N THR A 85 -3.43 -14.68 -16.36
CA THR A 85 -3.18 -16.11 -16.11
C THR A 85 -3.41 -16.48 -14.65
N ALA A 86 -3.28 -15.52 -13.73
CA ALA A 86 -3.50 -15.73 -12.31
C ALA A 86 -4.07 -14.46 -11.64
N ILE A 87 -4.88 -14.68 -10.60
CA ILE A 87 -5.58 -13.62 -9.86
C ILE A 87 -5.22 -13.72 -8.38
N ALA A 88 -4.59 -12.70 -7.81
CA ALA A 88 -4.24 -12.57 -6.41
C ALA A 88 -5.18 -11.57 -5.71
N ASP A 89 -6.17 -12.06 -4.96
CA ASP A 89 -7.03 -11.20 -4.14
C ASP A 89 -6.39 -10.96 -2.76
N LEU A 90 -5.67 -9.84 -2.62
CA LEU A 90 -5.06 -9.41 -1.36
C LEU A 90 -6.02 -8.63 -0.46
N HIS A 91 -7.30 -8.52 -0.85
CA HIS A 91 -8.28 -7.74 -0.10
C HIS A 91 -9.30 -8.60 0.64
N SER A 92 -9.87 -9.61 -0.04
CA SER A 92 -10.87 -10.53 0.49
C SER A 92 -12.03 -9.83 1.23
N VAL A 93 -12.66 -8.86 0.54
CA VAL A 93 -13.90 -8.17 0.94
C VAL A 93 -15.00 -8.47 -0.08
N LEU A 94 -16.25 -8.14 0.22
CA LEU A 94 -17.42 -8.44 -0.64
C LEU A 94 -17.15 -8.14 -2.14
N ARG A 95 -16.62 -6.96 -2.46
CA ARG A 95 -16.39 -6.55 -3.86
C ARG A 95 -15.31 -7.39 -4.54
N SER A 96 -14.17 -7.60 -3.88
CA SER A 96 -13.11 -8.44 -4.45
C SER A 96 -13.49 -9.92 -4.46
N SER A 97 -14.26 -10.38 -3.48
CA SER A 97 -14.80 -11.74 -3.45
C SER A 97 -15.79 -12.01 -4.59
N TYR A 98 -16.58 -11.01 -4.98
CA TYR A 98 -17.43 -11.10 -6.16
C TYR A 98 -16.62 -11.27 -7.45
N LEU A 99 -15.58 -10.44 -7.66
CA LEU A 99 -14.68 -10.56 -8.81
C LEU A 99 -13.99 -11.93 -8.82
N ARG A 100 -13.48 -12.37 -7.66
CA ARG A 100 -12.85 -13.68 -7.48
C ARG A 100 -13.80 -14.83 -7.85
N MET A 101 -15.06 -14.77 -7.41
CA MET A 101 -16.08 -15.76 -7.76
C MET A 101 -16.26 -15.83 -9.29
N ARG A 102 -16.33 -14.69 -9.97
CA ARG A 102 -16.46 -14.63 -11.43
C ARG A 102 -15.25 -15.25 -12.13
N PHE A 103 -14.03 -14.93 -11.67
CA PHE A 103 -12.81 -15.53 -12.20
C PHE A 103 -12.73 -17.04 -11.96
N ASN A 104 -13.19 -17.53 -10.80
CA ASN A 104 -13.26 -18.96 -10.52
C ASN A 104 -14.23 -19.69 -11.45
N LEU A 105 -15.39 -19.09 -11.76
CA LEU A 105 -16.37 -19.68 -12.70
C LEU A 105 -15.80 -19.82 -14.11
N ASP A 106 -14.91 -18.91 -14.50
CA ASP A 106 -14.24 -18.95 -15.81
C ASP A 106 -12.88 -19.69 -15.75
N ASN A 107 -12.64 -20.52 -14.72
CA ASN A 107 -11.47 -21.39 -14.53
C ASN A 107 -10.12 -20.67 -14.49
N PHE A 108 -10.07 -19.41 -14.05
CA PHE A 108 -8.81 -18.74 -13.80
C PHE A 108 -8.13 -19.31 -12.55
N LYS A 109 -6.79 -19.29 -12.51
CA LYS A 109 -6.03 -19.61 -11.31
C LYS A 109 -6.17 -18.48 -10.29
N VAL A 110 -6.83 -18.73 -9.16
CA VAL A 110 -7.17 -17.69 -8.19
C VAL A 110 -6.69 -18.08 -6.79
N ALA A 111 -6.06 -17.13 -6.09
CA ALA A 111 -5.77 -17.24 -4.67
C ALA A 111 -6.19 -15.97 -3.93
N HIS A 112 -6.44 -16.08 -2.64
CA HIS A 112 -6.84 -14.95 -1.81
C HIS A 112 -6.22 -15.00 -0.43
N ILE A 113 -6.15 -13.82 0.20
CA ILE A 113 -5.59 -13.66 1.54
C ILE A 113 -6.44 -14.35 2.60
N ASP A 114 -5.78 -15.09 3.49
CA ASP A 114 -6.33 -15.45 4.80
C ASP A 114 -6.11 -14.29 5.77
N LYS A 115 -7.16 -13.84 6.41
CA LYS A 115 -7.12 -12.75 7.39
C LYS A 115 -6.80 -13.22 8.81
N HIS A 116 -6.62 -14.50 9.03
CA HIS A 116 -6.36 -15.15 10.33
C HIS A 116 -7.29 -14.66 11.46
N ARG A 117 -8.59 -14.50 11.13
CA ARG A 117 -9.59 -13.93 12.06
C ARG A 117 -9.72 -14.73 13.37
N LYS A 118 -9.56 -16.05 13.31
CA LYS A 118 -9.61 -16.92 14.48
C LYS A 118 -8.44 -16.61 15.43
N GLY A 119 -7.22 -16.57 14.93
CA GLY A 119 -6.02 -16.24 15.71
C GLY A 119 -6.09 -14.82 16.29
N LYS A 120 -6.52 -13.85 15.50
CA LYS A 120 -6.71 -12.46 15.97
C LYS A 120 -7.78 -12.36 17.07
N ARG A 121 -8.87 -13.12 16.98
CA ARG A 121 -9.89 -13.18 18.03
C ARG A 121 -9.33 -13.79 19.31
N GLN A 122 -8.50 -14.83 19.22
CA GLN A 122 -7.85 -15.44 20.38
C GLN A 122 -6.88 -14.50 21.09
N LEU A 123 -6.16 -13.64 20.33
CA LEU A 123 -5.29 -12.60 20.91
C LEU A 123 -6.05 -11.56 21.75
N THR A 124 -7.28 -11.24 21.39
CA THR A 124 -8.12 -10.22 22.04
C THR A 124 -9.19 -10.81 22.97
N SER A 125 -9.27 -12.13 23.09
CA SER A 125 -10.25 -12.81 23.95
C SER A 125 -10.02 -12.47 25.43
N GLN A 126 -11.08 -12.29 26.20
CA GLN A 126 -10.99 -12.09 27.64
C GLN A 126 -10.78 -13.40 28.39
N ASN A 127 -11.42 -14.49 27.96
CA ASN A 127 -11.49 -15.75 28.70
C ASN A 127 -10.53 -16.84 28.19
N ASP A 128 -10.14 -16.81 26.89
CA ASP A 128 -9.21 -17.81 26.28
C ASP A 128 -8.17 -17.08 25.44
N LYS A 129 -7.41 -16.21 26.08
CA LYS A 129 -6.40 -15.38 25.42
C LYS A 129 -5.16 -16.21 25.09
N LYS A 130 -4.84 -16.32 23.82
CA LYS A 130 -3.63 -17.01 23.32
C LYS A 130 -2.68 -16.02 22.66
N PHE A 131 -1.52 -15.83 23.28
CA PHE A 131 -0.46 -14.98 22.75
C PHE A 131 0.37 -15.72 21.69
N VAL A 132 -0.21 -15.93 20.52
CA VAL A 132 0.49 -16.53 19.38
C VAL A 132 0.72 -15.47 18.31
N GLN A 133 1.98 -15.28 17.93
CA GLN A 133 2.33 -14.35 16.85
C GLN A 133 1.54 -14.68 15.59
N GLN A 134 0.84 -13.70 15.07
CA GLN A 134 0.12 -13.82 13.79
C GLN A 134 1.03 -13.37 12.66
N PRO A 135 0.86 -13.93 11.44
CA PRO A 135 1.59 -13.48 10.27
C PRO A 135 1.39 -11.99 10.02
N THR A 136 2.44 -11.33 9.60
CA THR A 136 2.43 -9.94 9.15
C THR A 136 1.59 -9.78 7.88
N SER A 137 1.24 -8.55 7.52
CA SER A 137 0.56 -8.29 6.24
C SER A 137 1.43 -8.71 5.04
N PHE A 138 2.73 -8.51 5.13
CA PHE A 138 3.67 -8.89 4.07
C PHE A 138 3.69 -10.40 3.85
N GLU A 139 3.80 -11.19 4.93
CA GLU A 139 3.78 -12.66 4.88
C GLU A 139 2.45 -13.16 4.31
N ASN A 140 1.33 -12.58 4.73
CA ASN A 140 0.01 -12.92 4.19
C ASN A 140 -0.11 -12.65 2.69
N TYR A 141 0.45 -11.55 2.18
CA TYR A 141 0.43 -11.23 0.76
C TYR A 141 1.37 -12.14 -0.03
N ALA A 142 2.57 -12.42 0.50
CA ALA A 142 3.51 -13.35 -0.11
C ALA A 142 2.95 -14.78 -0.19
N GLU A 143 2.21 -15.22 0.83
CA GLU A 143 1.53 -16.52 0.83
C GLU A 143 0.50 -16.65 -0.31
N VAL A 144 -0.24 -15.58 -0.62
CA VAL A 144 -1.18 -15.59 -1.76
C VAL A 144 -0.44 -15.82 -3.08
N LEU A 145 0.70 -15.17 -3.26
CA LEU A 145 1.53 -15.35 -4.45
C LEU A 145 2.12 -16.77 -4.51
N ALA A 146 2.57 -17.30 -3.38
CA ALA A 146 3.07 -18.67 -3.29
C ALA A 146 1.99 -19.71 -3.69
N LYS A 147 0.73 -19.52 -3.27
CA LYS A 147 -0.41 -20.35 -3.68
C LYS A 147 -0.68 -20.31 -5.19
N LEU A 148 -0.29 -19.22 -5.85
CA LEU A 148 -0.34 -19.08 -7.31
C LEU A 148 0.90 -19.63 -8.02
N GLY A 149 1.88 -20.17 -7.28
CA GLY A 149 3.12 -20.71 -7.84
C GLY A 149 4.24 -19.68 -7.99
N TYR A 150 4.12 -18.52 -7.33
CA TYR A 150 5.11 -17.45 -7.33
C TYR A 150 5.57 -17.14 -5.89
N PRO A 151 6.29 -18.06 -5.22
CA PRO A 151 6.85 -17.78 -3.91
C PRO A 151 7.86 -16.63 -4.01
N VAL A 152 7.72 -15.63 -3.15
CA VAL A 152 8.62 -14.47 -3.13
C VAL A 152 9.33 -14.35 -1.80
N LYS A 153 10.62 -14.02 -1.85
CA LYS A 153 11.38 -13.54 -0.71
C LYS A 153 11.27 -12.01 -0.69
N LEU A 154 10.84 -11.45 0.44
CA LEU A 154 10.76 -10.00 0.55
C LEU A 154 12.17 -9.39 0.49
N ASP A 155 12.39 -8.58 -0.53
CA ASP A 155 13.62 -7.84 -0.78
C ASP A 155 13.25 -6.45 -1.29
N PHE A 156 13.06 -5.53 -0.34
CA PHE A 156 12.59 -4.19 -0.62
C PHE A 156 13.14 -3.23 0.42
N THR A 157 13.77 -2.17 -0.02
CA THR A 157 14.31 -1.12 0.85
C THR A 157 13.57 0.20 0.69
N SER A 158 13.31 0.61 -0.55
CA SER A 158 12.68 1.88 -0.87
C SER A 158 12.04 1.86 -2.26
N ILE A 159 10.97 2.62 -2.46
CA ILE A 159 10.40 2.91 -3.79
C ILE A 159 11.34 3.77 -4.65
N PHE A 160 12.30 4.42 -4.04
CA PHE A 160 13.30 5.25 -4.72
C PHE A 160 14.58 4.46 -5.06
N GLY A 161 14.67 3.17 -4.70
CA GLY A 161 15.88 2.37 -4.86
C GLY A 161 17.05 2.96 -4.08
N SER A 162 18.17 3.22 -4.77
CA SER A 162 19.34 3.92 -4.22
C SER A 162 19.29 5.44 -4.45
N GLU A 163 18.29 5.94 -5.16
CA GLU A 163 18.15 7.35 -5.48
C GLU A 163 17.48 8.12 -4.34
N LYS A 164 17.78 9.41 -4.25
CA LYS A 164 17.06 10.33 -3.35
C LYS A 164 15.68 10.61 -3.94
N GLY A 165 14.67 10.80 -3.07
CA GLY A 165 13.34 11.24 -3.52
C GLY A 165 13.41 12.60 -4.21
N ASP A 166 12.52 12.80 -5.19
CA ASP A 166 12.40 14.09 -5.87
C ASP A 166 11.63 15.09 -5.01
N LEU A 167 12.34 16.08 -4.48
CA LEU A 167 11.75 17.13 -3.66
C LEU A 167 10.83 18.07 -4.46
N ASN A 168 10.95 18.11 -5.79
CA ASN A 168 10.04 18.89 -6.64
C ASN A 168 8.61 18.32 -6.67
N LEU A 169 8.41 17.10 -6.18
CA LEU A 169 7.08 16.53 -5.96
C LEU A 169 6.34 17.15 -4.76
N LEU A 170 7.04 17.87 -3.91
CA LEU A 170 6.40 18.60 -2.82
C LEU A 170 5.67 19.85 -3.38
N PRO A 171 4.47 20.17 -2.87
CA PRO A 171 3.77 21.38 -3.27
C PRO A 171 4.65 22.65 -3.10
N GLU A 172 4.66 23.53 -4.09
CA GLU A 172 5.47 24.75 -4.11
C GLU A 172 5.27 25.62 -2.86
N MET A 173 4.06 25.61 -2.29
CA MET A 173 3.75 26.29 -1.03
C MET A 173 4.63 25.81 0.14
N LEU A 174 5.01 24.53 0.16
CA LEU A 174 5.86 23.97 1.21
C LEU A 174 7.32 24.38 1.02
N TRP A 175 7.76 24.55 -0.22
CA TRP A 175 9.08 25.08 -0.56
C TRP A 175 9.22 26.54 -0.17
N ASN A 176 8.25 27.36 -0.57
CA ASN A 176 8.33 28.81 -0.41
C ASN A 176 8.24 29.23 1.06
N LYS A 177 7.42 28.58 1.89
CA LYS A 177 7.39 28.83 3.33
C LYS A 177 8.67 28.40 4.04
N ALA A 178 9.19 27.23 3.73
CA ALA A 178 10.44 26.76 4.33
C ALA A 178 11.64 27.65 3.94
N ASN A 179 11.66 28.21 2.74
CA ASN A 179 12.71 29.10 2.27
C ASN A 179 12.58 30.54 2.82
N THR A 180 11.37 31.03 3.07
CA THR A 180 11.13 32.42 3.53
C THR A 180 11.28 32.61 5.03
N GLU A 181 10.82 31.64 5.84
CA GLU A 181 10.82 31.83 7.30
C GLU A 181 12.08 31.31 8.00
N VAL A 182 12.89 30.49 7.37
CA VAL A 182 14.02 29.82 8.03
C VAL A 182 15.37 30.16 7.41
N ASN A 183 15.40 30.81 6.25
CA ASN A 183 16.64 31.12 5.51
C ASN A 183 17.60 29.91 5.44
N ARG A 184 17.08 28.71 5.24
CA ARG A 184 17.81 27.44 5.31
C ARG A 184 17.63 26.70 4.01
N ASP A 185 18.76 26.39 3.41
CA ASP A 185 18.88 25.60 2.22
C ASP A 185 18.29 24.20 2.46
N ILE A 186 17.09 23.92 1.93
CA ILE A 186 16.44 22.61 2.03
C ILE A 186 17.27 21.55 1.28
N HIS A 187 18.14 21.99 0.37
CA HIS A 187 19.08 21.13 -0.37
C HIS A 187 20.34 20.75 0.41
N SER A 188 20.57 21.34 1.62
CA SER A 188 21.73 20.91 2.40
C SER A 188 21.48 19.52 2.97
N ASP A 189 22.24 18.55 2.51
CA ASP A 189 22.26 17.14 2.98
C ASP A 189 22.57 17.00 4.48
N GLU A 190 22.81 18.10 5.16
CA GLU A 190 23.34 18.14 6.53
C GLU A 190 22.27 18.28 7.63
N LYS A 191 20.99 18.52 7.29
CA LYS A 191 19.94 18.68 8.31
C LYS A 191 18.89 17.59 8.22
N PRO A 192 18.77 16.77 9.26
CA PRO A 192 17.72 15.76 9.32
C PRO A 192 16.34 16.43 9.51
N TRP A 193 15.34 15.89 8.82
CA TRP A 193 13.96 16.33 8.88
C TRP A 193 13.10 15.32 9.64
N ILE A 194 12.16 15.84 10.43
CA ILE A 194 11.14 15.05 11.11
C ILE A 194 9.78 15.35 10.50
N GLY A 195 9.17 14.35 9.86
CA GLY A 195 7.79 14.43 9.38
C GLY A 195 6.81 14.14 10.52
N LEU A 196 5.83 15.02 10.70
CA LEU A 196 4.76 14.86 11.66
C LEU A 196 3.43 14.67 10.95
N ALA A 197 2.71 13.57 11.27
CA ALA A 197 1.36 13.30 10.80
C ALA A 197 0.42 13.18 12.02
N PRO A 198 -0.01 14.29 12.62
CA PRO A 198 -0.69 14.29 13.92
C PRO A 198 -2.16 13.85 13.83
N PHE A 199 -2.74 13.76 12.64
CA PHE A 199 -4.15 13.48 12.45
C PHE A 199 -4.40 12.05 12.00
N ALA A 200 -5.54 11.48 12.41
CA ALA A 200 -6.00 10.18 11.95
C ALA A 200 -7.52 10.18 11.79
N ALA A 201 -8.04 9.28 10.95
CA ALA A 201 -9.48 9.15 10.71
C ALA A 201 -10.29 8.67 11.95
N HIS A 202 -9.61 8.15 12.96
CA HIS A 202 -10.22 7.65 14.19
C HIS A 202 -9.58 8.31 15.40
N GLU A 203 -10.38 8.90 16.27
CA GLU A 203 -9.95 9.59 17.50
C GLU A 203 -8.98 8.76 18.36
N GLY A 204 -9.26 7.48 18.58
CA GLY A 204 -8.40 6.57 19.35
C GLY A 204 -7.01 6.31 18.76
N LYS A 205 -6.69 6.86 17.58
CA LYS A 205 -5.38 6.80 16.94
C LYS A 205 -4.68 8.15 16.92
N ILE A 206 -5.31 9.21 17.43
CA ILE A 206 -4.75 10.55 17.49
C ILE A 206 -3.99 10.68 18.80
N TYR A 207 -2.71 11.05 18.71
CA TYR A 207 -1.97 11.48 19.89
C TYR A 207 -2.47 12.85 20.30
N PRO A 208 -2.81 13.12 21.61
CA PRO A 208 -3.39 14.38 22.02
C PRO A 208 -2.54 15.58 21.60
N LEU A 209 -3.13 16.53 20.87
CA LEU A 209 -2.40 17.67 20.28
C LEU A 209 -1.58 18.48 21.30
N PRO A 210 -2.08 18.78 22.54
CA PRO A 210 -1.27 19.48 23.54
C PRO A 210 -0.04 18.69 23.98
N LEU A 211 -0.10 17.35 23.96
CA LEU A 211 1.06 16.51 24.26
C LEU A 211 2.01 16.44 23.08
N MET A 212 1.49 16.42 21.85
CA MET A 212 2.30 16.49 20.63
C MET A 212 3.11 17.80 20.57
N GLU A 213 2.48 18.92 20.88
CA GLU A 213 3.15 20.22 20.97
C GLU A 213 4.31 20.19 21.97
N ARG A 214 4.11 19.62 23.16
CA ARG A 214 5.17 19.47 24.16
C ARG A 214 6.31 18.59 23.68
N VAL A 215 6.01 17.51 22.95
CA VAL A 215 7.03 16.65 22.33
C VAL A 215 7.84 17.44 21.30
N ILE A 216 7.16 18.20 20.42
CA ILE A 216 7.83 19.04 19.41
C ILE A 216 8.75 20.05 20.07
N GLN A 217 8.27 20.77 21.08
CA GLN A 217 9.08 21.75 21.84
C GLN A 217 10.29 21.08 22.49
N GLY A 218 10.11 19.90 23.10
CA GLY A 218 11.21 19.15 23.69
C GLY A 218 12.26 18.73 22.65
N VAL A 219 11.82 18.28 21.47
CA VAL A 219 12.74 17.91 20.37
C VAL A 219 13.47 19.14 19.84
N ILE A 220 12.80 20.26 19.62
CA ILE A 220 13.44 21.53 19.17
C ILE A 220 14.49 21.99 20.18
N HIS A 221 14.19 21.90 21.47
CA HIS A 221 15.13 22.29 22.53
C HIS A 221 16.38 21.38 22.55
N THR A 222 16.18 20.07 22.40
CA THR A 222 17.26 19.07 22.49
C THR A 222 18.06 18.98 21.19
N TYR A 223 17.40 19.16 20.05
CA TYR A 223 17.96 18.99 18.70
C TYR A 223 17.61 20.16 17.78
N PRO A 224 18.17 21.35 18.02
CA PRO A 224 17.81 22.58 17.27
C PRO A 224 18.17 22.51 15.77
N GLN A 225 19.00 21.54 15.37
CA GLN A 225 19.39 21.32 13.98
C GLN A 225 18.31 20.62 13.15
N PHE A 226 17.28 20.02 13.76
CA PHE A 226 16.23 19.32 13.01
C PHE A 226 15.21 20.28 12.41
N GLY A 227 14.83 20.03 11.16
CA GLY A 227 13.66 20.63 10.53
C GLY A 227 12.38 19.83 10.82
N PHE A 228 11.25 20.51 10.90
CA PHE A 228 9.95 19.84 11.08
C PHE A 228 9.05 20.09 9.89
N PHE A 229 8.39 19.02 9.44
CA PHE A 229 7.36 19.04 8.44
C PHE A 229 6.06 18.49 9.00
N ILE A 230 5.00 19.30 9.03
CA ILE A 230 3.68 18.87 9.52
C ILE A 230 2.76 18.62 8.33
N HIS A 231 2.32 17.38 8.19
CA HIS A 231 1.31 17.01 7.19
C HIS A 231 -0.10 17.24 7.76
N ILE A 232 -0.83 18.15 7.13
CA ILE A 232 -2.24 18.46 7.44
C ILE A 232 -3.06 17.84 6.32
N SER A 233 -3.68 16.67 6.57
CA SER A 233 -4.60 15.99 5.65
C SER A 233 -6.04 16.19 6.08
#